data_7bdde3eb8fea308b3df58bc2fb279a07
#
_entry.id   7bdde3eb8fea308b3df58bc2fb279a07
#
_cell.length_a   1.000
_cell.length_b   1.000
_cell.length_c   1.000
_cell.angle_alpha   90.00
_cell.angle_beta   90.00
_cell.angle_gamma   90.00
#
_symmetry.space_group_name_H-M   'P 1'
#
loop_
_entity.id
_entity.type
_entity.pdbx_description
1 polymer ?
#
loop_
_entity_poly.entity_id
_entity_poly.type
_entity_poly.pdbx_seq_one_letter_code
_entity_poly.pdbx_strand_id
1 'polypeptide(L)'
;MPRIVELAAILLLAPAFGAAIQIPEGTQIQIRLTTAVNSSTAKVDQAFEAVVIAPVVSGDQLAIAAGAKITGHLKEVKAATQPDDQAVLDLAFDQISGPDGKKAALAAKLASVDNARESVDASGRITGINASQTGSARLDQGIKKVSEKYPGFGDLLGTIKGAVLKETDANIDYEPGVEMTIELTKALAWNGKASWPDVKPIEPAGDIARVVNSEPFRTTAEKPARPSDVTNLMFLGSAQQIQNAFQKAGWSAAAQLNSQSKLETFRAMAEDRGYQEAPVSILLLDGRPPDLVLEKQNNTFNARHHLRIWQRPGVFSGKQIWVCAATHDIGIDFSEKDRTFIHKIDSKIDVERAKVVNDLLLTGLVTGLSLVDRQNIPQDLSNATGDKLETDGQMAVLGF
;
A
#
# COMPACT_ATOMS: atom_id res chain seq x y z
N MET A 1 -55.65 -59.66 -22.42
CA MET A 1 -55.36 -58.23 -22.44
C MET A 1 -54.52 -57.89 -21.20
N PRO A 2 -53.19 -57.65 -21.31
CA PRO A 2 -52.38 -57.26 -20.16
C PRO A 2 -52.41 -55.71 -20.01
N ARG A 3 -52.66 -55.21 -18.80
CA ARG A 3 -52.56 -53.82 -18.42
C ARG A 3 -51.12 -53.39 -18.34
N ILE A 4 -50.79 -52.39 -19.12
CA ILE A 4 -49.49 -51.66 -19.05
C ILE A 4 -49.61 -50.67 -17.87
N VAL A 5 -48.75 -50.84 -16.86
CA VAL A 5 -48.54 -49.90 -15.78
C VAL A 5 -47.48 -48.94 -16.23
N GLU A 6 -47.84 -47.69 -16.55
CA GLU A 6 -46.84 -46.65 -16.81
C GLU A 6 -46.21 -46.18 -15.48
N LEU A 7 -44.95 -46.43 -15.34
CA LEU A 7 -44.12 -45.90 -14.24
C LEU A 7 -43.70 -44.48 -14.62
N ALA A 8 -44.38 -43.48 -14.06
CA ALA A 8 -43.91 -42.08 -14.17
C ALA A 8 -42.65 -41.90 -13.32
N ALA A 9 -41.50 -41.74 -13.97
CA ALA A 9 -40.28 -41.36 -13.33
C ALA A 9 -40.35 -39.88 -12.97
N ILE A 10 -40.53 -39.57 -11.68
CA ILE A 10 -40.40 -38.21 -11.14
C ILE A 10 -38.92 -37.89 -11.11
N LEU A 11 -38.46 -37.11 -12.08
CA LEU A 11 -37.12 -36.53 -12.09
C LEU A 11 -37.10 -35.43 -11.01
N LEU A 12 -36.60 -35.74 -9.83
CA LEU A 12 -36.23 -34.73 -8.81
C LEU A 12 -35.08 -33.89 -9.35
N LEU A 13 -35.40 -32.75 -9.95
CA LEU A 13 -34.40 -31.70 -10.16
C LEU A 13 -33.94 -31.25 -8.79
N ALA A 14 -32.80 -31.75 -8.31
CA ALA A 14 -32.08 -31.19 -7.22
C ALA A 14 -31.68 -29.74 -7.64
N PRO A 15 -31.93 -28.72 -6.82
CA PRO A 15 -31.44 -27.39 -7.13
C PRO A 15 -29.91 -27.47 -7.23
N ALA A 16 -29.36 -27.11 -8.37
CA ALA A 16 -27.94 -26.98 -8.56
C ALA A 16 -27.50 -25.77 -7.67
N PHE A 17 -27.17 -26.06 -6.41
CA PHE A 17 -26.38 -25.13 -5.62
C PHE A 17 -25.08 -24.96 -6.38
N GLY A 18 -24.78 -23.76 -6.85
CA GLY A 18 -23.51 -23.48 -7.50
C GLY A 18 -22.38 -24.03 -6.63
N ALA A 19 -21.51 -24.86 -7.21
CA ALA A 19 -20.40 -25.44 -6.48
C ALA A 19 -19.54 -24.34 -5.88
N ALA A 20 -19.18 -24.46 -4.59
CA ALA A 20 -18.30 -23.51 -3.93
C ALA A 20 -16.96 -23.47 -4.66
N ILE A 21 -16.45 -22.26 -4.92
CA ILE A 21 -15.12 -22.08 -5.47
C ILE A 21 -14.12 -22.49 -4.39
N GLN A 22 -13.18 -23.38 -4.73
CA GLN A 22 -12.10 -23.76 -3.84
C GLN A 22 -10.92 -22.82 -4.04
N ILE A 23 -10.62 -22.03 -3.00
CA ILE A 23 -9.45 -21.16 -2.97
C ILE A 23 -8.33 -21.93 -2.26
N PRO A 24 -7.20 -22.20 -2.92
CA PRO A 24 -6.16 -23.06 -2.36
C PRO A 24 -5.53 -22.50 -1.08
N GLU A 25 -5.03 -23.39 -0.23
CA GLU A 25 -4.07 -23.05 0.83
C GLU A 25 -2.87 -22.32 0.24
N GLY A 26 -2.27 -21.40 0.99
CA GLY A 26 -1.17 -20.55 0.52
C GLY A 26 -1.62 -19.32 -0.30
N THR A 27 -2.93 -19.22 -0.64
CA THR A 27 -3.43 -18.03 -1.34
C THR A 27 -3.28 -16.81 -0.48
N GLN A 28 -2.67 -15.75 -1.03
CA GLN A 28 -2.51 -14.46 -0.37
C GLN A 28 -3.72 -13.55 -0.64
N ILE A 29 -4.18 -12.87 0.40
CA ILE A 29 -5.30 -11.94 0.37
C ILE A 29 -4.84 -10.61 0.96
N GLN A 30 -4.93 -9.55 0.18
CA GLN A 30 -4.63 -8.20 0.63
C GLN A 30 -5.84 -7.59 1.34
N ILE A 31 -5.61 -7.09 2.55
CA ILE A 31 -6.65 -6.53 3.41
C ILE A 31 -6.23 -5.16 3.93
N ARG A 32 -7.21 -4.37 4.36
CA ARG A 32 -7.01 -3.09 5.06
C ARG A 32 -7.79 -3.11 6.36
N LEU A 33 -7.15 -2.79 7.47
CA LEU A 33 -7.83 -2.63 8.75
C LEU A 33 -8.84 -1.49 8.70
N THR A 34 -10.01 -1.72 9.29
CA THR A 34 -11.04 -0.71 9.51
C THR A 34 -11.24 -0.39 11.00
N THR A 35 -10.57 -1.14 11.86
CA THR A 35 -10.53 -0.97 13.32
C THR A 35 -9.09 -0.72 13.74
N ALA A 36 -8.86 0.23 14.65
CA ALA A 36 -7.53 0.45 15.24
C ALA A 36 -7.12 -0.73 16.13
N VAL A 37 -5.83 -1.07 16.09
CA VAL A 37 -5.22 -2.12 16.91
C VAL A 37 -3.93 -1.59 17.51
N ASN A 38 -3.87 -1.46 18.84
CA ASN A 38 -2.73 -0.91 19.55
C ASN A 38 -2.29 -1.83 20.70
N SER A 39 -1.03 -2.25 20.72
CA SER A 39 -0.52 -3.23 21.70
C SER A 39 -0.51 -2.73 23.14
N SER A 40 -0.50 -1.41 23.38
CA SER A 40 -0.51 -0.83 24.72
C SER A 40 -1.91 -0.76 25.35
N THR A 41 -2.96 -0.75 24.54
CA THR A 41 -4.34 -0.55 24.99
C THR A 41 -5.27 -1.73 24.70
N ALA A 42 -4.96 -2.53 23.70
CA ALA A 42 -5.76 -3.68 23.31
C ALA A 42 -5.72 -4.81 24.34
N LYS A 43 -6.68 -5.71 24.23
CA LYS A 43 -6.80 -6.91 25.07
C LYS A 43 -6.92 -8.15 24.20
N VAL A 44 -6.51 -9.29 24.77
CA VAL A 44 -6.81 -10.60 24.17
C VAL A 44 -8.32 -10.72 23.97
N ASP A 45 -8.73 -11.39 22.88
CA ASP A 45 -10.11 -11.54 22.43
C ASP A 45 -10.78 -10.23 21.94
N GLN A 46 -10.06 -9.11 21.91
CA GLN A 46 -10.59 -7.89 21.29
C GLN A 46 -10.82 -8.12 19.80
N ALA A 47 -12.05 -7.87 19.34
CA ALA A 47 -12.42 -7.98 17.93
C ALA A 47 -11.78 -6.87 17.08
N PHE A 48 -11.45 -7.20 15.84
CA PHE A 48 -11.09 -6.25 14.79
C PHE A 48 -11.81 -6.56 13.48
N GLU A 49 -11.86 -5.58 12.62
CA GLU A 49 -12.44 -5.69 11.28
C GLU A 49 -11.43 -5.24 10.23
N ALA A 50 -11.53 -5.85 9.06
CA ALA A 50 -10.77 -5.48 7.88
C ALA A 50 -11.62 -5.65 6.61
N VAL A 51 -11.15 -5.11 5.51
CA VAL A 51 -11.76 -5.23 4.18
C VAL A 51 -10.74 -5.74 3.19
N VAL A 52 -11.15 -6.65 2.31
CA VAL A 52 -10.33 -7.11 1.17
C VAL A 52 -10.16 -5.95 0.19
N ILE A 53 -8.93 -5.61 -0.17
CA ILE A 53 -8.63 -4.44 -1.02
C ILE A 53 -8.22 -4.78 -2.44
N ALA A 54 -7.90 -6.05 -2.70
CA ALA A 54 -7.60 -6.53 -4.04
C ALA A 54 -8.45 -7.77 -4.35
N PRO A 55 -8.88 -7.96 -5.62
CA PRO A 55 -9.64 -9.14 -5.99
C PRO A 55 -8.78 -10.41 -5.85
N VAL A 56 -9.38 -11.49 -5.35
CA VAL A 56 -8.76 -12.81 -5.27
C VAL A 56 -9.27 -13.67 -6.40
N VAL A 57 -8.34 -14.18 -7.22
CA VAL A 57 -8.64 -15.04 -8.37
C VAL A 57 -8.21 -16.47 -8.04
N SER A 58 -9.04 -17.46 -8.35
CA SER A 58 -8.72 -18.87 -8.23
C SER A 58 -8.93 -19.54 -9.60
N GLY A 59 -7.86 -20.02 -10.22
CA GLY A 59 -7.87 -20.35 -11.65
C GLY A 59 -8.24 -19.10 -12.48
N ASP A 60 -9.20 -19.23 -13.38
CA ASP A 60 -9.69 -18.13 -14.23
C ASP A 60 -10.93 -17.41 -13.64
N GLN A 61 -11.29 -17.71 -12.38
CA GLN A 61 -12.49 -17.18 -11.76
C GLN A 61 -12.17 -16.17 -10.67
N LEU A 62 -12.89 -15.05 -10.69
CA LEU A 62 -12.91 -14.14 -9.56
C LEU A 62 -13.63 -14.84 -8.39
N ALA A 63 -12.85 -15.19 -7.36
CA ALA A 63 -13.37 -15.86 -6.19
C ALA A 63 -13.88 -14.86 -5.14
N ILE A 64 -13.03 -13.91 -4.73
CA ILE A 64 -13.40 -12.89 -3.75
C ILE A 64 -13.25 -11.52 -4.39
N ALA A 65 -14.32 -10.72 -4.39
CA ALA A 65 -14.24 -9.33 -4.83
C ALA A 65 -13.60 -8.45 -3.76
N ALA A 66 -12.93 -7.38 -4.17
CA ALA A 66 -12.57 -6.30 -3.27
C ALA A 66 -13.83 -5.74 -2.60
N GLY A 67 -13.71 -5.34 -1.32
CA GLY A 67 -14.84 -4.93 -0.48
C GLY A 67 -15.44 -6.04 0.38
N ALA A 68 -15.04 -7.31 0.21
CA ALA A 68 -15.41 -8.37 1.16
C ALA A 68 -14.87 -8.05 2.56
N LYS A 69 -15.68 -8.28 3.60
CA LYS A 69 -15.31 -7.97 4.98
C LYS A 69 -14.67 -9.17 5.66
N ILE A 70 -13.67 -8.90 6.47
CA ILE A 70 -13.02 -9.89 7.34
C ILE A 70 -13.21 -9.45 8.78
N THR A 71 -13.54 -10.39 9.66
CA THR A 71 -13.57 -10.19 11.09
C THR A 71 -12.59 -11.14 11.76
N GLY A 72 -12.03 -10.71 12.87
CA GLY A 72 -11.08 -11.48 13.65
C GLY A 72 -10.97 -10.98 15.07
N HIS A 73 -10.07 -11.57 15.84
CA HIS A 73 -9.76 -11.18 17.21
C HIS A 73 -8.26 -11.25 17.49
N LEU A 74 -7.82 -10.61 18.55
CA LEU A 74 -6.43 -10.65 18.98
C LEU A 74 -6.18 -11.89 19.84
N LYS A 75 -5.32 -12.79 19.39
CA LYS A 75 -4.89 -13.99 20.13
C LYS A 75 -3.87 -13.71 21.22
N GLU A 76 -2.95 -12.79 20.95
CA GLU A 76 -1.90 -12.38 21.86
C GLU A 76 -1.73 -10.87 21.79
N VAL A 77 -1.60 -10.24 22.96
CA VAL A 77 -1.30 -8.81 23.10
C VAL A 77 -0.25 -8.66 24.19
N LYS A 78 0.88 -8.04 23.85
CA LYS A 78 1.92 -7.67 24.80
C LYS A 78 2.40 -6.26 24.51
N ALA A 79 2.29 -5.37 25.48
CA ALA A 79 2.85 -4.03 25.38
C ALA A 79 4.37 -4.04 25.60
N ALA A 80 5.07 -3.10 25.00
CA ALA A 80 6.43 -2.72 25.38
C ALA A 80 6.34 -1.69 26.51
N THR A 81 6.83 -2.05 27.70
CA THR A 81 6.79 -1.20 28.90
C THR A 81 8.16 -0.64 29.28
N GLN A 82 9.22 -1.22 28.73
CA GLN A 82 10.61 -0.81 28.91
C GLN A 82 11.28 -0.64 27.54
N PRO A 83 12.36 0.15 27.45
CA PRO A 83 13.04 0.39 26.16
C PRO A 83 13.58 -0.87 25.48
N ASP A 84 13.86 -1.93 26.22
CA ASP A 84 14.34 -3.22 25.71
C ASP A 84 13.21 -4.23 25.49
N ASP A 85 11.99 -3.89 25.86
CA ASP A 85 10.83 -4.72 25.58
C ASP A 85 10.46 -4.65 24.11
N GLN A 86 9.96 -5.77 23.59
CA GLN A 86 9.28 -5.80 22.29
C GLN A 86 7.80 -6.03 22.49
N ALA A 87 6.99 -5.18 21.88
CA ALA A 87 5.55 -5.38 21.79
C ALA A 87 5.24 -6.59 20.91
N VAL A 88 4.11 -7.24 21.17
CA VAL A 88 3.64 -8.38 20.38
C VAL A 88 2.16 -8.26 20.10
N LEU A 89 1.76 -8.60 18.87
CA LEU A 89 0.38 -8.86 18.49
C LEU A 89 0.30 -10.16 17.68
N ASP A 90 -0.71 -10.98 17.96
CA ASP A 90 -1.09 -12.13 17.12
C ASP A 90 -2.56 -12.00 16.75
N LEU A 91 -2.87 -11.96 15.46
CA LEU A 91 -4.20 -11.77 14.91
C LEU A 91 -4.77 -13.09 14.42
N ALA A 92 -5.95 -13.46 14.92
CA ALA A 92 -6.75 -14.56 14.39
C ALA A 92 -7.78 -14.00 13.40
N PHE A 93 -7.89 -14.61 12.24
CA PHE A 93 -8.87 -14.26 11.21
C PHE A 93 -10.00 -15.29 11.25
N ASP A 94 -11.19 -14.89 11.67
CA ASP A 94 -12.28 -15.83 11.97
C ASP A 94 -13.22 -16.07 10.81
N GLN A 95 -13.59 -15.00 10.10
CA GLN A 95 -14.63 -15.07 9.10
C GLN A 95 -14.41 -14.08 7.95
N ILE A 96 -14.76 -14.51 6.76
CA ILE A 96 -14.93 -13.64 5.59
C ILE A 96 -16.40 -13.54 5.22
N SER A 97 -16.85 -12.34 4.80
CA SER A 97 -18.23 -12.04 4.40
C SER A 97 -18.23 -11.33 3.05
N GLY A 98 -18.95 -11.87 2.09
CA GLY A 98 -19.16 -11.23 0.78
C GLY A 98 -20.20 -10.10 0.82
N PRO A 99 -20.26 -9.27 -0.24
CA PRO A 99 -21.28 -8.20 -0.36
C PRO A 99 -22.70 -8.74 -0.44
N ASP A 100 -22.88 -10.00 -0.81
CA ASP A 100 -24.16 -10.72 -0.85
C ASP A 100 -24.57 -11.32 0.51
N GLY A 101 -23.80 -11.04 1.57
CA GLY A 101 -24.03 -11.53 2.93
C GLY A 101 -23.63 -12.99 3.16
N LYS A 102 -23.09 -13.68 2.15
CA LYS A 102 -22.52 -15.03 2.34
C LYS A 102 -21.29 -14.95 3.22
N LYS A 103 -21.13 -15.96 4.10
CA LYS A 103 -20.08 -16.03 5.09
C LYS A 103 -19.37 -17.38 5.03
N ALA A 104 -18.08 -17.38 5.30
CA ALA A 104 -17.28 -18.58 5.50
C ALA A 104 -16.27 -18.38 6.63
N ALA A 105 -15.97 -19.46 7.36
CA ALA A 105 -14.89 -19.47 8.31
C ALA A 105 -13.55 -19.27 7.57
N LEU A 106 -12.68 -18.45 8.11
CA LEU A 106 -11.40 -18.10 7.52
C LEU A 106 -10.27 -18.66 8.37
N ALA A 107 -9.47 -19.55 7.79
CA ALA A 107 -8.24 -20.03 8.40
C ALA A 107 -7.06 -19.38 7.67
N ALA A 108 -6.49 -18.34 8.27
CA ALA A 108 -5.38 -17.59 7.70
C ALA A 108 -4.40 -17.15 8.79
N LYS A 109 -3.18 -16.86 8.36
CA LYS A 109 -2.15 -16.19 9.18
C LYS A 109 -1.77 -14.88 8.52
N LEU A 110 -1.25 -13.95 9.30
CA LEU A 110 -0.65 -12.74 8.76
C LEU A 110 0.67 -13.12 8.05
N ALA A 111 0.85 -12.64 6.82
CA ALA A 111 2.08 -12.83 6.06
C ALA A 111 2.97 -11.59 6.13
N SER A 112 2.38 -10.39 6.05
CA SER A 112 3.10 -9.12 6.17
C SER A 112 2.16 -7.98 6.54
N VAL A 113 2.73 -6.92 7.10
CA VAL A 113 2.11 -5.60 7.26
C VAL A 113 2.82 -4.64 6.32
N ASP A 114 2.04 -3.94 5.51
CA ASP A 114 2.59 -3.02 4.52
C ASP A 114 3.24 -1.81 5.21
N ASN A 115 4.47 -1.48 4.78
CA ASN A 115 5.24 -0.35 5.32
C ASN A 115 5.42 -0.36 6.85
N ALA A 116 5.34 -1.52 7.48
CA ALA A 116 5.55 -1.64 8.92
C ALA A 116 7.03 -1.56 9.30
N ARG A 117 7.29 -1.00 10.46
CA ARG A 117 8.58 -1.09 11.15
C ARG A 117 8.73 -2.38 11.95
N GLU A 118 7.62 -3.05 12.20
CA GLU A 118 7.51 -4.32 12.91
C GLU A 118 7.86 -5.49 11.97
N SER A 119 8.23 -6.60 12.55
CA SER A 119 8.46 -7.86 11.82
C SER A 119 7.31 -8.83 12.02
N VAL A 120 7.01 -9.62 10.99
CA VAL A 120 6.05 -10.72 11.05
C VAL A 120 6.79 -12.03 10.90
N ASP A 121 6.62 -12.95 11.84
CA ASP A 121 7.26 -14.26 11.78
C ASP A 121 6.48 -15.26 10.92
N ALA A 122 7.04 -16.46 10.73
CA ALA A 122 6.43 -17.50 9.91
C ALA A 122 5.06 -17.99 10.43
N SER A 123 4.74 -17.75 11.70
CA SER A 123 3.43 -18.09 12.28
C SER A 123 2.38 -16.98 12.10
N GLY A 124 2.79 -15.79 11.69
CA GLY A 124 1.95 -14.61 11.53
C GLY A 124 1.93 -13.70 12.76
N ARG A 125 2.80 -13.94 13.72
CA ARG A 125 2.96 -13.13 14.92
C ARG A 125 3.76 -11.89 14.63
N ILE A 126 3.25 -10.73 15.04
CA ILE A 126 3.90 -9.44 14.87
C ILE A 126 4.77 -9.15 16.07
N THR A 127 6.03 -8.79 15.83
CA THR A 127 6.98 -8.38 16.87
C THR A 127 7.38 -6.93 16.62
N GLY A 128 7.19 -6.10 17.62
CA GLY A 128 7.53 -4.67 17.60
C GLY A 128 9.05 -4.44 17.56
N ILE A 129 9.41 -3.18 17.33
CA ILE A 129 10.81 -2.75 17.36
C ILE A 129 11.35 -2.76 18.80
N ASN A 130 12.67 -2.74 18.91
CA ASN A 130 13.36 -2.49 20.18
C ASN A 130 13.74 -1.01 20.24
N ALA A 131 13.09 -0.23 21.12
CA ALA A 131 13.31 1.21 21.24
C ALA A 131 14.77 1.55 21.55
N SER A 132 15.48 0.71 22.33
CA SER A 132 16.89 0.91 22.66
C SER A 132 17.84 0.82 21.47
N GLN A 133 17.40 0.27 20.35
CA GLN A 133 18.19 0.10 19.13
C GLN A 133 17.94 1.19 18.09
N THR A 134 17.02 2.09 18.33
CA THR A 134 16.68 3.18 17.39
C THR A 134 17.77 4.24 17.29
N GLY A 135 17.66 5.10 16.26
CA GLY A 135 18.57 6.23 16.09
C GLY A 135 18.56 7.19 17.28
N SER A 136 17.39 7.41 17.88
CA SER A 136 17.23 8.23 19.08
C SER A 136 17.98 7.63 20.27
N ALA A 137 17.83 6.34 20.54
CA ALA A 137 18.51 5.65 21.62
C ALA A 137 20.04 5.61 21.42
N ARG A 138 20.52 5.41 20.20
CA ARG A 138 21.97 5.47 19.88
C ARG A 138 22.54 6.87 20.13
N LEU A 139 21.78 7.92 19.86
CA LEU A 139 22.17 9.29 20.17
C LEU A 139 22.28 9.50 21.69
N ASP A 140 21.35 8.95 22.49
CA ASP A 140 21.41 8.97 23.96
C ASP A 140 22.66 8.29 24.50
N GLN A 141 23.00 7.12 23.96
CA GLN A 141 24.25 6.45 24.35
C GLN A 141 25.49 7.27 24.01
N GLY A 142 25.48 7.96 22.87
CA GLY A 142 26.52 8.89 22.48
C GLY A 142 26.62 10.10 23.42
N ILE A 143 25.49 10.73 23.74
CA ILE A 143 25.42 11.86 24.69
C ILE A 143 25.90 11.41 26.07
N LYS A 144 25.47 10.24 26.56
CA LYS A 144 25.90 9.70 27.86
C LYS A 144 27.42 9.51 27.91
N LYS A 145 28.06 8.95 26.89
CA LYS A 145 29.52 8.81 26.79
C LYS A 145 30.24 10.16 26.79
N VAL A 146 29.66 11.19 26.13
CA VAL A 146 30.20 12.55 26.14
C VAL A 146 30.04 13.19 27.51
N SER A 147 28.88 13.01 28.19
CA SER A 147 28.59 13.53 29.52
C SER A 147 29.54 12.94 30.58
N GLU A 148 29.84 11.62 30.46
CA GLU A 148 30.80 10.96 31.35
C GLU A 148 32.22 11.57 31.25
N LYS A 149 32.60 11.99 30.05
CA LYS A 149 33.92 12.57 29.77
C LYS A 149 33.97 14.09 29.98
N TYR A 150 32.88 14.79 29.72
CA TYR A 150 32.75 16.25 29.75
C TYR A 150 31.42 16.64 30.41
N PRO A 151 31.33 16.62 31.76
CA PRO A 151 30.12 17.05 32.49
C PRO A 151 29.71 18.47 32.08
N GLY A 152 28.43 18.70 31.93
CA GLY A 152 27.84 19.96 31.45
C GLY A 152 27.69 20.10 29.93
N PHE A 153 28.65 19.58 29.13
CA PHE A 153 28.47 19.54 27.68
C PHE A 153 27.49 18.44 27.27
N GLY A 154 27.55 17.29 27.94
CA GLY A 154 26.59 16.21 27.75
C GLY A 154 25.18 16.62 28.14
N ASP A 155 25.02 17.38 29.25
CA ASP A 155 23.74 17.91 29.69
C ASP A 155 23.15 18.91 28.69
N LEU A 156 24.00 19.76 28.09
CA LEU A 156 23.57 20.68 27.03
C LEU A 156 23.08 19.90 25.80
N LEU A 157 23.83 18.86 25.35
CA LEU A 157 23.43 18.02 24.23
C LEU A 157 22.14 17.24 24.54
N GLY A 158 21.98 16.74 25.75
CA GLY A 158 20.76 16.08 26.22
C GLY A 158 19.55 17.01 26.20
N THR A 159 19.74 18.25 26.64
CA THR A 159 18.70 19.29 26.58
C THR A 159 18.30 19.63 25.15
N ILE A 160 19.27 19.79 24.25
CA ILE A 160 19.01 20.07 22.83
C ILE A 160 18.30 18.85 22.20
N LYS A 161 18.77 17.63 22.46
CA LYS A 161 18.11 16.42 21.98
C LYS A 161 16.67 16.31 22.48
N GLY A 162 16.43 16.47 23.78
CA GLY A 162 15.09 16.41 24.36
C GLY A 162 14.12 17.48 23.84
N ALA A 163 14.66 18.61 23.39
CA ALA A 163 13.86 19.65 22.72
C ALA A 163 13.51 19.29 21.25
N VAL A 164 14.29 18.40 20.62
CA VAL A 164 14.17 18.06 19.19
C VAL A 164 13.59 16.68 18.96
N LEU A 165 14.00 15.67 19.73
CA LEU A 165 13.60 14.28 19.56
C LEU A 165 12.75 13.81 20.74
N LYS A 166 11.75 12.99 20.45
CA LYS A 166 10.97 12.27 21.46
C LYS A 166 11.55 10.87 21.66
N GLU A 167 11.22 10.25 22.80
CA GLU A 167 11.48 8.82 22.97
C GLU A 167 10.66 8.02 21.95
N THR A 168 11.28 6.98 21.41
CA THR A 168 10.60 6.10 20.46
C THR A 168 9.59 5.22 21.19
N ASP A 169 8.33 5.30 20.80
CA ASP A 169 7.32 4.34 21.24
C ASP A 169 7.53 3.01 20.52
N ALA A 170 7.86 1.97 21.29
CA ALA A 170 8.05 0.60 20.78
C ALA A 170 6.75 -0.21 20.70
N ASN A 171 5.62 0.37 21.08
CA ASN A 171 4.33 -0.29 20.92
C ASN A 171 3.92 -0.35 19.46
N ILE A 172 3.19 -1.39 19.13
CA ILE A 172 2.58 -1.56 17.83
C ILE A 172 1.31 -0.74 17.81
N ASP A 173 1.18 0.16 16.84
CA ASP A 173 0.03 1.05 16.70
C ASP A 173 -0.44 1.06 15.24
N TYR A 174 -1.52 0.36 14.98
CA TYR A 174 -2.13 0.24 13.66
C TYR A 174 -3.48 0.94 13.63
N GLU A 175 -3.47 2.10 13.02
CA GLU A 175 -4.69 2.88 12.78
C GLU A 175 -5.54 2.27 11.66
N PRO A 176 -6.85 2.59 11.58
CA PRO A 176 -7.66 2.24 10.42
C PRO A 176 -7.02 2.76 9.14
N GLY A 177 -6.91 1.87 8.14
CA GLY A 177 -6.21 2.18 6.89
C GLY A 177 -4.90 1.40 6.69
N VAL A 178 -4.33 0.83 7.75
CA VAL A 178 -3.16 -0.04 7.66
C VAL A 178 -3.47 -1.25 6.79
N GLU A 179 -2.59 -1.53 5.84
CA GLU A 179 -2.72 -2.63 4.90
C GLU A 179 -1.87 -3.82 5.29
N MET A 180 -2.39 -4.99 5.01
CA MET A 180 -1.77 -6.26 5.41
C MET A 180 -1.99 -7.30 4.31
N THR A 181 -1.10 -8.26 4.23
CA THR A 181 -1.31 -9.49 3.45
C THR A 181 -1.50 -10.65 4.42
N ILE A 182 -2.59 -11.38 4.27
CA ILE A 182 -2.83 -12.64 4.96
C ILE A 182 -2.67 -13.81 3.98
N GLU A 183 -2.31 -14.97 4.50
CA GLU A 183 -2.12 -16.21 3.74
C GLU A 183 -3.04 -17.29 4.29
N LEU A 184 -3.81 -17.94 3.43
CA LEU A 184 -4.67 -19.06 3.81
C LEU A 184 -3.82 -20.22 4.34
N THR A 185 -4.14 -20.70 5.55
CA THR A 185 -3.52 -21.89 6.15
C THR A 185 -4.29 -23.17 5.88
N LYS A 186 -5.47 -23.04 5.26
CA LYS A 186 -6.31 -24.13 4.76
C LYS A 186 -7.07 -23.63 3.53
N ALA A 187 -7.40 -24.56 2.63
CA ALA A 187 -8.26 -24.24 1.49
C ALA A 187 -9.60 -23.66 1.97
N LEU A 188 -10.07 -22.59 1.33
CA LEU A 188 -11.32 -21.91 1.64
C LEU A 188 -12.38 -22.30 0.59
N ALA A 189 -13.46 -22.96 1.03
CA ALA A 189 -14.64 -23.19 0.22
C ALA A 189 -15.51 -21.93 0.23
N TRP A 190 -15.55 -21.20 -0.88
CA TRP A 190 -16.22 -19.93 -1.00
C TRP A 190 -17.41 -19.99 -1.96
N ASN A 191 -18.58 -19.56 -1.51
CA ASN A 191 -19.84 -19.54 -2.29
C ASN A 191 -20.46 -18.14 -2.37
N GLY A 192 -19.73 -17.11 -1.96
CA GLY A 192 -20.16 -15.73 -2.12
C GLY A 192 -20.06 -15.31 -3.59
N LYS A 193 -20.94 -14.40 -3.99
CA LYS A 193 -20.90 -13.83 -5.33
C LYS A 193 -19.78 -12.81 -5.42
N ALA A 194 -18.93 -12.96 -6.41
CA ALA A 194 -17.93 -11.99 -6.80
C ALA A 194 -18.23 -11.52 -8.23
N SER A 195 -18.16 -10.23 -8.45
CA SER A 195 -18.23 -9.63 -9.78
C SER A 195 -17.07 -8.64 -9.93
N TRP A 196 -16.50 -8.60 -11.11
CA TRP A 196 -15.57 -7.53 -11.45
C TRP A 196 -16.29 -6.19 -11.32
N PRO A 197 -15.59 -5.11 -10.92
CA PRO A 197 -16.15 -3.77 -10.99
C PRO A 197 -16.72 -3.50 -12.40
N ASP A 198 -17.88 -2.84 -12.49
CA ASP A 198 -18.48 -2.47 -13.77
C ASP A 198 -17.71 -1.27 -14.36
N VAL A 199 -16.51 -1.54 -14.83
CA VAL A 199 -15.62 -0.59 -15.50
C VAL A 199 -15.52 -0.97 -16.96
N LYS A 200 -15.72 0.01 -17.85
CA LYS A 200 -15.65 -0.21 -19.29
C LYS A 200 -14.25 0.08 -19.81
N PRO A 201 -13.83 -0.58 -20.90
CA PRO A 201 -12.62 -0.16 -21.60
C PRO A 201 -12.72 1.31 -22.02
N ILE A 202 -11.60 2.03 -22.01
CA ILE A 202 -11.52 3.41 -22.52
C ILE A 202 -11.56 3.39 -24.05
N GLU A 203 -12.57 4.02 -24.61
CA GLU A 203 -12.78 4.04 -26.05
C GLU A 203 -12.69 5.48 -26.63
N PRO A 204 -12.25 5.64 -27.86
CA PRO A 204 -11.73 4.59 -28.80
C PRO A 204 -10.33 4.11 -28.41
N ALA A 205 -10.12 2.77 -28.41
CA ALA A 205 -8.86 2.17 -27.97
C ALA A 205 -7.62 2.67 -28.76
N GLY A 206 -7.74 2.85 -30.08
CA GLY A 206 -6.65 3.36 -30.92
C GLY A 206 -6.30 4.81 -30.60
N ASP A 207 -7.25 5.62 -30.17
CA ASP A 207 -7.05 7.03 -29.83
C ASP A 207 -6.35 7.15 -28.48
N ILE A 208 -6.78 6.39 -27.48
CA ILE A 208 -6.12 6.40 -26.17
C ILE A 208 -4.70 5.84 -26.26
N ALA A 209 -4.45 4.84 -27.11
CA ALA A 209 -3.11 4.33 -27.35
C ALA A 209 -2.19 5.40 -27.96
N ARG A 210 -2.69 6.24 -28.87
CA ARG A 210 -1.93 7.39 -29.42
C ARG A 210 -1.63 8.43 -28.33
N VAL A 211 -2.59 8.76 -27.48
CA VAL A 211 -2.37 9.68 -26.36
C VAL A 211 -1.31 9.15 -25.43
N VAL A 212 -1.44 7.90 -24.95
CA VAL A 212 -0.48 7.27 -24.05
C VAL A 212 0.94 7.28 -24.65
N ASN A 213 1.07 6.95 -25.94
CA ASN A 213 2.37 6.89 -26.59
C ASN A 213 2.95 8.27 -26.97
N SER A 214 2.16 9.34 -26.92
CA SER A 214 2.66 10.72 -27.06
C SER A 214 3.19 11.31 -25.74
N GLU A 215 2.88 10.70 -24.60
CA GLU A 215 3.33 11.20 -23.31
C GLU A 215 4.76 10.73 -22.97
N PRO A 216 5.54 11.55 -22.24
CA PRO A 216 6.89 11.17 -21.84
C PRO A 216 6.89 9.85 -21.05
N PHE A 217 7.82 8.96 -21.40
CA PHE A 217 7.96 7.67 -20.72
C PHE A 217 8.51 7.80 -19.29
N ARG A 218 9.33 8.85 -19.04
CA ARG A 218 10.06 9.03 -17.79
C ARG A 218 10.02 10.46 -17.31
N THR A 219 10.10 10.61 -16.01
CA THR A 219 10.41 11.87 -15.32
C THR A 219 11.90 12.15 -15.33
N THR A 220 12.28 13.35 -14.90
CA THR A 220 13.68 13.78 -14.74
C THR A 220 13.86 14.34 -13.32
N ALA A 221 14.90 13.90 -12.59
CA ALA A 221 15.31 14.53 -11.35
C ALA A 221 15.80 15.96 -11.61
N GLU A 222 15.52 16.89 -10.71
CA GLU A 222 15.87 18.29 -10.89
C GLU A 222 17.39 18.53 -10.81
N LYS A 223 18.03 17.96 -9.78
CA LYS A 223 19.46 18.20 -9.51
C LYS A 223 20.13 16.95 -8.94
N PRO A 224 21.09 16.37 -9.66
CA PRO A 224 21.45 16.63 -11.06
C PRO A 224 20.37 16.11 -12.01
N ALA A 225 20.20 16.75 -13.16
CA ALA A 225 19.25 16.33 -14.18
C ALA A 225 19.60 14.92 -14.68
N ARG A 226 18.76 13.93 -14.32
CA ARG A 226 18.89 12.51 -14.70
C ARG A 226 17.51 11.92 -14.92
N PRO A 227 17.36 10.98 -15.89
CA PRO A 227 16.13 10.22 -16.00
C PRO A 227 15.79 9.54 -14.67
N SER A 228 14.50 9.55 -14.30
CA SER A 228 14.03 8.97 -13.03
C SER A 228 12.82 8.06 -13.26
N ASP A 229 11.75 8.22 -12.50
CA ASP A 229 10.63 7.29 -12.42
C ASP A 229 9.87 7.18 -13.75
N VAL A 230 9.34 6.00 -14.02
CA VAL A 230 8.49 5.73 -15.17
C VAL A 230 7.10 6.29 -14.92
N THR A 231 6.51 6.90 -15.95
CA THR A 231 5.09 7.28 -15.94
C THR A 231 4.25 6.04 -16.26
N ASN A 232 3.58 5.46 -15.29
CA ASN A 232 2.90 4.17 -15.36
C ASN A 232 1.38 4.24 -15.21
N LEU A 233 0.82 5.44 -14.97
CA LEU A 233 -0.62 5.68 -14.81
C LEU A 233 -1.04 6.93 -15.60
N MET A 234 -2.29 6.91 -16.10
CA MET A 234 -2.97 8.07 -16.69
C MET A 234 -4.38 8.17 -16.12
N PHE A 235 -4.81 9.39 -15.82
CA PHE A 235 -6.16 9.67 -15.36
C PHE A 235 -6.88 10.58 -16.33
N LEU A 236 -8.16 10.29 -16.57
CA LEU A 236 -9.05 11.07 -17.43
C LEU A 236 -10.20 11.60 -16.56
N GLY A 237 -10.17 12.90 -16.25
CA GLY A 237 -11.15 13.52 -15.37
C GLY A 237 -10.71 14.91 -14.91
N SER A 238 -11.56 15.58 -14.12
CA SER A 238 -11.18 16.85 -13.47
C SER A 238 -10.25 16.63 -12.28
N ALA A 239 -9.48 17.66 -11.91
CA ALA A 239 -8.65 17.63 -10.70
C ALA A 239 -9.45 17.23 -9.45
N GLN A 240 -10.67 17.75 -9.32
CA GLN A 240 -11.54 17.45 -8.17
C GLN A 240 -11.95 15.97 -8.12
N GLN A 241 -12.28 15.36 -9.28
CA GLN A 241 -12.63 13.94 -9.34
C GLN A 241 -11.45 13.07 -8.90
N ILE A 242 -10.25 13.37 -9.40
CA ILE A 242 -9.03 12.65 -9.06
C ILE A 242 -8.71 12.79 -7.58
N GLN A 243 -8.69 14.03 -7.04
CA GLN A 243 -8.42 14.26 -5.62
C GLN A 243 -9.43 13.56 -4.71
N ASN A 244 -10.73 13.62 -5.03
CA ASN A 244 -11.78 12.93 -4.26
C ASN A 244 -11.58 11.40 -4.28
N ALA A 245 -11.20 10.83 -5.42
CA ALA A 245 -10.97 9.41 -5.54
C ALA A 245 -9.77 8.96 -4.70
N PHE A 246 -8.66 9.67 -4.77
CA PHE A 246 -7.48 9.37 -3.97
C PHE A 246 -7.73 9.57 -2.47
N GLN A 247 -8.40 10.64 -2.07
CA GLN A 247 -8.77 10.86 -0.67
C GLN A 247 -9.66 9.73 -0.14
N LYS A 248 -10.67 9.30 -0.92
CA LYS A 248 -11.53 8.17 -0.57
C LYS A 248 -10.76 6.84 -0.50
N ALA A 249 -9.69 6.71 -1.27
CA ALA A 249 -8.79 5.56 -1.25
C ALA A 249 -7.75 5.59 -0.11
N GLY A 250 -7.75 6.65 0.72
CA GLY A 250 -6.84 6.79 1.86
C GLY A 250 -5.48 7.40 1.52
N TRP A 251 -5.37 8.10 0.38
CA TRP A 251 -4.18 8.87 0.01
C TRP A 251 -4.28 10.30 0.52
N SER A 252 -3.15 10.87 0.96
CA SER A 252 -3.02 12.25 1.45
C SER A 252 -2.04 13.06 0.59
N ALA A 253 -2.12 14.39 0.70
CA ALA A 253 -1.16 15.26 0.03
C ALA A 253 0.18 15.22 0.78
N ALA A 254 1.29 15.06 0.06
CA ALA A 254 2.62 15.16 0.62
C ALA A 254 2.97 16.61 0.98
N ALA A 255 3.73 16.81 2.07
CA ALA A 255 4.19 18.14 2.48
C ALA A 255 5.19 18.73 1.49
N GLN A 256 5.22 20.05 1.42
CA GLN A 256 6.26 20.76 0.66
C GLN A 256 7.62 20.65 1.35
N LEU A 257 8.69 20.50 0.57
CA LEU A 257 10.06 20.44 1.07
C LEU A 257 10.52 21.81 1.57
N ASN A 258 10.46 22.04 2.87
CA ASN A 258 10.93 23.25 3.56
C ASN A 258 11.77 22.91 4.80
N SER A 259 12.27 23.89 5.53
CA SER A 259 13.12 23.65 6.70
C SER A 259 12.39 22.91 7.82
N GLN A 260 11.10 23.13 8.01
CA GLN A 260 10.29 22.47 9.03
C GLN A 260 10.05 21.02 8.66
N SER A 261 9.70 20.71 7.40
CA SER A 261 9.52 19.35 6.94
C SER A 261 10.82 18.53 6.93
N LYS A 262 11.97 19.17 6.67
CA LYS A 262 13.29 18.53 6.81
C LYS A 262 13.62 18.17 8.26
N LEU A 263 13.30 19.04 9.22
CA LEU A 263 13.48 18.76 10.64
C LEU A 263 12.57 17.62 11.09
N GLU A 264 11.30 17.62 10.64
CA GLU A 264 10.35 16.56 10.97
C GLU A 264 10.74 15.23 10.33
N THR A 265 11.27 15.26 9.11
CA THR A 265 11.87 14.07 8.46
C THR A 265 13.01 13.49 9.31
N PHE A 266 13.93 14.34 9.77
CA PHE A 266 15.03 13.90 10.63
C PHE A 266 14.50 13.28 11.94
N ARG A 267 13.49 13.91 12.55
CA ARG A 267 12.83 13.38 13.74
C ARG A 267 12.20 12.01 13.48
N ALA A 268 11.40 11.88 12.42
CA ALA A 268 10.74 10.62 12.07
C ALA A 268 11.74 9.48 11.84
N MET A 269 12.86 9.76 11.18
CA MET A 269 13.95 8.80 10.99
C MET A 269 14.62 8.40 12.31
N ALA A 270 14.92 9.38 13.17
CA ALA A 270 15.61 9.13 14.44
C ALA A 270 14.72 8.39 15.46
N GLU A 271 13.44 8.69 15.45
CA GLU A 271 12.41 8.14 16.34
C GLU A 271 11.80 6.83 15.79
N ASP A 272 12.16 6.43 14.55
CA ASP A 272 11.62 5.27 13.84
C ASP A 272 10.08 5.24 13.84
N ARG A 273 9.48 6.32 13.42
CA ARG A 273 8.03 6.52 13.34
C ARG A 273 7.58 6.97 11.97
N GLY A 274 6.27 6.83 11.68
CA GLY A 274 5.65 7.37 10.49
C GLY A 274 5.63 8.91 10.48
N TYR A 275 5.54 9.47 9.29
CA TYR A 275 5.32 10.88 9.03
C TYR A 275 4.33 11.02 7.88
N GLN A 276 3.06 11.28 8.20
CA GLN A 276 1.93 11.22 7.26
C GLN A 276 2.05 12.18 6.07
N GLU A 277 2.70 13.32 6.27
CA GLU A 277 2.89 14.36 5.26
C GLU A 277 4.37 14.55 4.94
N ALA A 278 5.11 13.45 4.79
CA ALA A 278 6.54 13.52 4.55
C ALA A 278 6.85 14.12 3.17
N PRO A 279 7.87 14.98 3.05
CA PRO A 279 8.21 15.59 1.78
C PRO A 279 8.78 14.55 0.80
N VAL A 280 8.41 14.67 -0.46
CA VAL A 280 8.88 13.85 -1.56
C VAL A 280 9.80 14.66 -2.46
N SER A 281 10.85 14.04 -3.02
CA SER A 281 11.77 14.72 -3.94
C SER A 281 11.04 15.20 -5.20
N ILE A 282 11.40 16.38 -5.67
CA ILE A 282 10.79 16.96 -6.88
C ILE A 282 11.36 16.25 -8.11
N LEU A 283 10.45 15.69 -8.90
CA LEU A 283 10.74 15.20 -10.24
C LEU A 283 10.01 16.09 -11.26
N LEU A 284 10.58 16.22 -12.43
CA LEU A 284 10.03 17.05 -13.50
C LEU A 284 9.52 16.17 -14.65
N LEU A 285 8.39 16.54 -15.23
CA LEU A 285 7.90 16.01 -16.48
C LEU A 285 7.85 17.14 -17.50
N ASP A 286 8.62 17.03 -18.60
CA ASP A 286 8.85 18.11 -19.57
C ASP A 286 9.28 19.43 -18.92
N GLY A 287 10.16 19.36 -17.90
CA GLY A 287 10.67 20.51 -17.18
C GLY A 287 9.68 21.14 -16.18
N ARG A 288 8.50 20.58 -16.00
CA ARG A 288 7.47 21.08 -15.06
C ARG A 288 7.42 20.23 -13.79
N PRO A 289 7.29 20.85 -12.60
CA PRO A 289 7.01 20.12 -11.36
C PRO A 289 5.61 19.49 -11.41
N PRO A 290 5.33 18.48 -10.57
CA PRO A 290 4.00 17.87 -10.48
C PRO A 290 2.96 18.88 -9.96
N ASP A 291 1.73 18.75 -10.46
CA ASP A 291 0.59 19.53 -10.00
C ASP A 291 0.03 18.96 -8.68
N LEU A 292 0.13 17.64 -8.49
CA LEU A 292 -0.26 16.94 -7.26
C LEU A 292 0.84 15.95 -6.86
N VAL A 293 1.13 15.92 -5.56
CA VAL A 293 2.00 14.91 -4.95
C VAL A 293 1.21 14.27 -3.82
N LEU A 294 1.02 12.97 -3.91
CA LEU A 294 0.23 12.20 -2.97
C LEU A 294 1.07 11.08 -2.38
N GLU A 295 0.79 10.75 -1.14
CA GLU A 295 1.38 9.62 -0.44
C GLU A 295 0.32 8.83 0.31
N LYS A 296 0.59 7.55 0.56
CA LYS A 296 -0.28 6.74 1.39
C LYS A 296 0.30 6.65 2.78
N GLN A 297 -0.59 6.78 3.77
CA GLN A 297 -0.24 6.69 5.17
C GLN A 297 0.52 5.40 5.46
N ASN A 298 1.59 5.50 6.21
CA ASN A 298 2.51 4.43 6.56
C ASN A 298 2.78 4.41 8.05
N ASN A 299 3.26 3.27 8.51
CA ASN A 299 3.75 3.09 9.87
C ASN A 299 5.21 3.53 10.04
N THR A 300 5.93 3.75 8.96
CA THR A 300 7.33 4.17 8.98
C THR A 300 7.65 5.18 7.87
N PHE A 301 8.59 6.06 8.14
CA PHE A 301 9.12 7.00 7.14
C PHE A 301 9.91 6.30 6.03
N ASN A 302 10.48 5.13 6.31
CA ASN A 302 11.43 4.44 5.44
C ASN A 302 10.77 3.70 4.28
N ALA A 303 9.48 3.38 4.40
CA ALA A 303 8.72 2.66 3.39
C ALA A 303 7.37 3.34 3.20
N ARG A 304 7.05 3.74 1.97
CA ARG A 304 5.80 4.46 1.66
C ARG A 304 5.48 4.44 0.18
N HIS A 305 4.20 4.47 -0.11
CA HIS A 305 3.70 4.67 -1.46
C HIS A 305 3.61 6.15 -1.77
N HIS A 306 4.07 6.59 -2.94
CA HIS A 306 3.91 7.96 -3.36
C HIS A 306 3.68 8.12 -4.86
N LEU A 307 2.97 9.18 -5.19
CA LEU A 307 2.54 9.51 -6.54
C LEU A 307 2.94 10.93 -6.88
N ARG A 308 3.34 11.15 -8.11
CA ARG A 308 3.51 12.47 -8.70
C ARG A 308 2.65 12.55 -9.94
N ILE A 309 1.78 13.54 -10.00
CA ILE A 309 0.73 13.66 -11.01
C ILE A 309 0.85 15.00 -11.70
N TRP A 310 0.86 14.98 -13.03
CA TRP A 310 0.97 16.16 -13.89
C TRP A 310 -0.26 16.29 -14.78
N GLN A 311 -0.89 17.46 -14.80
CA GLN A 311 -1.89 17.79 -15.80
C GLN A 311 -1.21 17.96 -17.16
N ARG A 312 -1.77 17.30 -18.18
CA ARG A 312 -1.24 17.38 -19.55
C ARG A 312 -2.10 18.27 -20.42
N PRO A 313 -1.51 18.86 -21.48
CA PRO A 313 -2.27 19.62 -22.47
C PRO A 313 -3.30 18.74 -23.17
N GLY A 314 -4.42 19.34 -23.57
CA GLY A 314 -5.46 18.66 -24.33
C GLY A 314 -6.48 17.93 -23.44
N VAL A 315 -7.38 17.25 -24.12
CA VAL A 315 -8.46 16.48 -23.53
C VAL A 315 -8.66 15.18 -24.33
N PHE A 316 -9.13 14.14 -23.64
CA PHE A 316 -9.60 12.90 -24.26
C PHE A 316 -11.08 12.73 -23.98
N SER A 317 -11.91 12.64 -25.01
CA SER A 317 -13.38 12.55 -24.89
C SER A 317 -13.97 13.60 -23.94
N GLY A 318 -13.47 14.85 -24.01
CA GLY A 318 -13.90 15.97 -23.16
C GLY A 318 -13.36 15.97 -21.71
N LYS A 319 -12.57 14.98 -21.32
CA LYS A 319 -11.96 14.87 -20.01
C LYS A 319 -10.50 15.33 -20.04
N GLN A 320 -10.06 16.04 -18.99
CA GLN A 320 -8.66 16.44 -18.83
C GLN A 320 -7.77 15.20 -18.69
N ILE A 321 -6.54 15.30 -19.22
CA ILE A 321 -5.53 14.24 -19.18
C ILE A 321 -4.54 14.54 -18.07
N TRP A 322 -4.23 13.53 -17.27
CA TRP A 322 -3.23 13.58 -16.22
C TRP A 322 -2.31 12.38 -16.34
N VAL A 323 -1.01 12.58 -16.20
CA VAL A 323 -0.01 11.51 -16.21
C VAL A 323 0.59 11.38 -14.82
N CYS A 324 0.86 10.16 -14.38
CA CYS A 324 1.35 9.89 -13.04
C CYS A 324 2.54 8.93 -13.08
N ALA A 325 3.51 9.21 -12.22
CA ALA A 325 4.54 8.27 -11.82
C ALA A 325 4.23 7.78 -10.40
N ALA A 326 4.01 6.47 -10.26
CA ALA A 326 3.73 5.81 -9.00
C ALA A 326 4.93 4.94 -8.60
N THR A 327 5.42 5.09 -7.38
CA THR A 327 6.56 4.35 -6.84
C THR A 327 6.34 4.00 -5.37
N HIS A 328 6.95 2.89 -4.94
CA HIS A 328 6.94 2.41 -3.56
C HIS A 328 8.36 2.46 -3.00
N ASP A 329 8.57 3.26 -1.94
CA ASP A 329 9.82 3.27 -1.17
C ASP A 329 9.86 2.03 -0.27
N ILE A 330 10.97 1.29 -0.33
CA ILE A 330 11.18 0.07 0.48
C ILE A 330 12.30 0.22 1.52
N GLY A 331 12.90 1.39 1.62
CA GLY A 331 13.96 1.66 2.57
C GLY A 331 14.74 2.93 2.27
N ILE A 332 15.76 3.16 3.09
CA ILE A 332 16.70 4.28 2.95
C ILE A 332 18.10 3.71 2.78
N ASP A 333 18.86 4.27 1.86
CA ASP A 333 20.28 3.97 1.66
C ASP A 333 21.10 5.26 1.65
N PHE A 334 22.42 5.14 1.75
CA PHE A 334 23.32 6.29 1.67
C PHE A 334 24.00 6.33 0.31
N SER A 335 23.71 7.37 -0.46
CA SER A 335 24.39 7.63 -1.73
C SER A 335 25.78 8.23 -1.47
N GLU A 336 26.82 7.44 -1.65
CA GLU A 336 28.20 7.94 -1.58
C GLU A 336 28.49 9.00 -2.66
N LYS A 337 27.83 8.86 -3.82
CA LYS A 337 27.95 9.78 -4.95
C LYS A 337 27.38 11.17 -4.66
N ASP A 338 26.20 11.21 -4.07
CA ASP A 338 25.47 12.46 -3.80
C ASP A 338 25.66 12.92 -2.34
N ARG A 339 26.34 12.10 -1.50
CA ARG A 339 26.63 12.32 -0.06
C ARG A 339 25.36 12.66 0.74
N THR A 340 24.28 11.95 0.46
CA THR A 340 22.99 12.14 1.12
C THR A 340 22.27 10.82 1.28
N PHE A 341 21.29 10.80 2.18
CA PHE A 341 20.35 9.70 2.27
C PHE A 341 19.36 9.75 1.10
N ILE A 342 19.12 8.61 0.48
CA ILE A 342 18.19 8.42 -0.63
C ILE A 342 17.18 7.36 -0.26
N HIS A 343 15.95 7.51 -0.72
CA HIS A 343 14.96 6.43 -0.66
C HIS A 343 15.25 5.42 -1.75
N LYS A 344 15.18 4.15 -1.36
CA LYS A 344 15.30 3.02 -2.26
C LYS A 344 13.89 2.59 -2.67
N ILE A 345 13.64 2.47 -3.96
CA ILE A 345 12.34 2.08 -4.46
C ILE A 345 12.27 0.60 -4.84
N ASP A 346 11.06 0.03 -4.79
CA ASP A 346 10.82 -1.32 -5.31
C ASP A 346 11.04 -1.34 -6.82
N SER A 347 11.84 -2.31 -7.28
CA SER A 347 12.11 -2.48 -8.71
C SER A 347 10.87 -2.83 -9.52
N LYS A 348 9.90 -3.52 -8.94
CA LYS A 348 8.68 -4.00 -9.59
C LYS A 348 7.60 -2.93 -9.63
N ILE A 349 7.83 -1.86 -10.40
CA ILE A 349 6.95 -0.69 -10.45
C ILE A 349 5.52 -0.98 -10.92
N ASP A 350 5.30 -2.10 -11.60
CA ASP A 350 3.97 -2.52 -12.05
C ASP A 350 3.09 -3.03 -10.89
N VAL A 351 3.72 -3.52 -9.80
CA VAL A 351 3.02 -3.87 -8.56
C VAL A 351 2.41 -2.61 -7.94
N GLU A 352 3.17 -1.51 -7.90
CA GLU A 352 2.66 -0.23 -7.41
C GLU A 352 1.57 0.34 -8.33
N ARG A 353 1.73 0.23 -9.65
CA ARG A 353 0.66 0.57 -10.60
C ARG A 353 -0.63 -0.21 -10.30
N ALA A 354 -0.52 -1.53 -10.12
CA ALA A 354 -1.67 -2.38 -9.82
C ALA A 354 -2.33 -2.03 -8.48
N LYS A 355 -1.52 -1.71 -7.45
CA LYS A 355 -2.01 -1.24 -6.16
C LYS A 355 -2.86 0.02 -6.29
N VAL A 356 -2.35 1.04 -6.99
CA VAL A 356 -3.09 2.29 -7.22
C VAL A 356 -4.39 2.05 -7.97
N VAL A 357 -4.36 1.20 -9.00
CA VAL A 357 -5.58 0.81 -9.75
C VAL A 357 -6.60 0.17 -8.82
N ASN A 358 -6.20 -0.81 -8.00
CA ASN A 358 -7.10 -1.50 -7.07
C ASN A 358 -7.67 -0.53 -6.02
N ASP A 359 -6.84 0.35 -5.46
CA ASP A 359 -7.26 1.37 -4.51
C ASP A 359 -8.37 2.26 -5.10
N LEU A 360 -8.18 2.73 -6.33
CA LEU A 360 -9.15 3.60 -6.99
C LEU A 360 -10.41 2.85 -7.43
N LEU A 361 -10.29 1.61 -7.91
CA LEU A 361 -11.45 0.76 -8.23
C LEU A 361 -12.33 0.49 -7.01
N LEU A 362 -11.71 0.23 -5.85
CA LEU A 362 -12.42 0.00 -4.60
C LEU A 362 -13.25 1.22 -4.16
N THR A 363 -12.90 2.43 -4.61
CA THR A 363 -13.70 3.64 -4.32
C THR A 363 -15.07 3.62 -5.01
N GLY A 364 -15.23 2.87 -6.11
CA GLY A 364 -16.41 2.89 -6.97
C GLY A 364 -16.57 4.18 -7.80
N LEU A 365 -15.53 5.01 -7.91
CA LEU A 365 -15.55 6.27 -8.67
C LEU A 365 -14.94 6.14 -10.07
N VAL A 366 -14.24 5.05 -10.33
CA VAL A 366 -13.67 4.75 -11.66
C VAL A 366 -14.76 4.18 -12.56
N THR A 367 -14.94 4.77 -13.72
CA THR A 367 -15.95 4.39 -14.73
C THR A 367 -15.34 3.70 -15.96
N GLY A 368 -14.03 3.89 -16.16
CA GLY A 368 -13.31 3.28 -17.29
C GLY A 368 -11.90 2.87 -16.91
N LEU A 369 -11.42 1.74 -17.46
CA LEU A 369 -10.06 1.23 -17.26
C LEU A 369 -9.55 0.57 -18.53
N SER A 370 -8.31 0.89 -18.91
CA SER A 370 -7.55 0.18 -19.96
C SER A 370 -6.10 0.05 -19.58
N LEU A 371 -5.48 -1.07 -19.94
CA LEU A 371 -4.03 -1.22 -19.96
C LEU A 371 -3.57 -0.97 -21.41
N VAL A 372 -2.61 -0.08 -21.58
CA VAL A 372 -2.13 0.37 -22.89
C VAL A 372 -0.64 0.13 -22.99
N ASP A 373 -0.22 -0.62 -24.03
CA ASP A 373 1.19 -0.88 -24.31
C ASP A 373 1.93 0.40 -24.70
N ARG A 374 3.06 0.67 -24.08
CA ARG A 374 3.99 1.75 -24.42
C ARG A 374 4.99 1.25 -25.47
N GLN A 375 5.28 2.12 -26.41
CA GLN A 375 6.29 1.86 -27.44
C GLN A 375 7.69 2.30 -26.94
N ASN A 376 8.73 1.70 -27.54
CA ASN A 376 10.13 2.10 -27.30
C ASN A 376 10.58 2.05 -25.84
N ILE A 377 10.26 0.96 -25.13
CA ILE A 377 10.68 0.75 -23.75
C ILE A 377 12.19 0.53 -23.72
N PRO A 378 12.96 1.32 -22.95
CA PRO A 378 14.40 1.08 -22.76
C PRO A 378 14.65 -0.26 -22.07
N GLN A 379 15.73 -0.97 -22.46
CA GLN A 379 16.08 -2.27 -21.87
C GLN A 379 16.63 -2.17 -20.44
N ASP A 380 17.46 -1.13 -20.20
CA ASP A 380 18.08 -0.91 -18.88
C ASP A 380 17.46 0.32 -18.22
N LEU A 381 16.46 0.08 -17.40
CA LEU A 381 15.78 1.12 -16.64
C LEU A 381 16.35 1.22 -15.22
N SER A 382 16.72 2.44 -14.84
CA SER A 382 17.05 2.78 -13.45
C SER A 382 16.55 4.18 -13.14
N ASN A 383 16.15 4.46 -11.90
CA ASN A 383 15.78 5.81 -11.48
C ASN A 383 17.01 6.72 -11.30
N ALA A 384 16.80 7.96 -10.88
CA ALA A 384 17.88 8.94 -10.69
C ALA A 384 18.82 8.57 -9.54
N THR A 385 18.40 7.75 -8.59
CA THR A 385 19.20 7.23 -7.46
C THR A 385 19.98 5.98 -7.83
N GLY A 386 19.69 5.36 -8.98
CA GLY A 386 20.37 4.17 -9.50
C GLY A 386 19.64 2.86 -9.22
N ASP A 387 18.44 2.91 -8.62
CA ASP A 387 17.64 1.71 -8.40
C ASP A 387 17.14 1.17 -9.75
N LYS A 388 17.28 -0.13 -9.95
CA LYS A 388 16.76 -0.82 -11.14
C LYS A 388 15.24 -0.76 -11.17
N LEU A 389 14.67 -0.56 -12.36
CA LEU A 389 13.24 -0.58 -12.60
C LEU A 389 12.88 -1.75 -13.52
N GLU A 390 11.86 -2.50 -13.16
CA GLU A 390 11.30 -3.61 -13.93
C GLU A 390 9.84 -3.27 -14.27
N THR A 391 9.49 -3.36 -15.56
CA THR A 391 8.14 -3.05 -16.04
C THR A 391 7.75 -3.92 -17.22
N ASP A 392 6.46 -4.25 -17.32
CA ASP A 392 5.83 -4.87 -18.49
C ASP A 392 5.64 -3.87 -19.64
N GLY A 393 5.92 -2.58 -19.41
CA GLY A 393 5.79 -1.52 -20.39
C GLY A 393 4.37 -1.03 -20.60
N GLN A 394 3.42 -1.38 -19.77
CA GLN A 394 2.05 -0.90 -19.88
C GLN A 394 1.78 0.31 -18.99
N MET A 395 0.88 1.19 -19.46
CA MET A 395 0.30 2.27 -18.68
C MET A 395 -1.17 1.95 -18.40
N ALA A 396 -1.58 2.03 -17.12
CA ALA A 396 -2.99 1.92 -16.79
C ALA A 396 -3.68 3.28 -16.95
N VAL A 397 -4.77 3.31 -17.70
CA VAL A 397 -5.59 4.51 -17.94
C VAL A 397 -6.90 4.36 -17.22
N LEU A 398 -7.22 5.30 -16.31
CA LEU A 398 -8.44 5.29 -15.51
C LEU A 398 -9.31 6.51 -15.88
N GLY A 399 -10.60 6.30 -16.13
CA GLY A 399 -11.61 7.33 -16.38
C GLY A 399 -12.52 7.54 -15.19
N PHE A 400 -12.78 8.79 -14.85
CA PHE A 400 -13.69 9.21 -13.78
C PHE A 400 -14.95 9.85 -14.34
#